data_ddb13815b24edf85b03b412ad391ec8f
#
_entry.id   ddb13815b24edf85b03b412ad391ec8f
#
_cell.length_a   1.000
_cell.length_b   1.000
_cell.length_c   1.000
_cell.angle_alpha   90.00
_cell.angle_beta   90.00
_cell.angle_gamma   90.00
#
_symmetry.space_group_name_H-M   'P 1'
#
loop_
_entity.id
_entity.type
_entity.pdbx_description
1 polymer ?
#
loop_
_entity_poly.entity_id
_entity_poly.type
_entity_poly.pdbx_seq_one_letter_code
_entity_poly.pdbx_strand_id
1 'polypeptide(L)'
;MIYTYPDYYDKFKCVADKCSDTCCSGWQIVIDEKSLKRYKDGKDFPTLNMPDYVDFEEGVFKQHKDRRCYFLRDDNLCELCKQYGEEALCRTCHLYPRHIEEFENVRETTLSISCPEACRIILNNKDKVTFISKEDEKDEEYEDFDFLLYSTLLDAREVMIDIIQNRDIDIDTRAGMILGLSHDIDKRLNDGDLFSTSDLLDYVATEKAIKKSDKKVKAFTTDSEKLFSYMHRKFKKLFTLEPISYDWINLYTEAEMTLYRKGADYYKEWSDKFDAYVNENIDNFDIKVEQLLLYFTYTYFCGAVYDSEIYGKGKLCVYSVYYIRELIKAMFIRNGGEISNEEIEDIALRYSRELEHSDENLSRIEKF
;
A
#
# COMPACT_ATOMS: atom_id res chain seq x y z
N MET A 1 -26.47 0.24 0.51
CA MET A 1 -25.02 0.02 0.37
C MET A 1 -24.27 1.16 1.00
N ILE A 2 -23.25 0.88 1.80
CA ILE A 2 -22.43 1.85 2.52
C ILE A 2 -21.13 2.09 1.72
N TYR A 3 -20.80 3.34 1.46
CA TYR A 3 -19.56 3.76 0.79
C TYR A 3 -18.69 4.51 1.79
N THR A 4 -17.50 4.01 2.08
CA THR A 4 -16.57 4.64 3.03
C THR A 4 -15.26 5.00 2.33
N TYR A 5 -14.75 6.19 2.61
CA TYR A 5 -13.49 6.69 2.03
C TYR A 5 -12.81 7.71 2.97
N PRO A 6 -11.48 7.84 2.91
CA PRO A 6 -10.75 8.82 3.71
C PRO A 6 -11.01 10.26 3.23
N ASP A 7 -10.93 11.23 4.12
CA ASP A 7 -11.24 12.64 3.89
C ASP A 7 -10.33 13.33 2.85
N TYR A 8 -9.19 12.75 2.54
CA TYR A 8 -8.31 13.23 1.47
C TYR A 8 -8.71 12.74 0.08
N TYR A 9 -9.66 11.81 -0.02
CA TYR A 9 -10.03 11.18 -1.30
C TYR A 9 -10.46 12.17 -2.36
N ASP A 10 -11.31 13.13 -1.99
CA ASP A 10 -11.83 14.16 -2.90
C ASP A 10 -10.77 15.22 -3.31
N LYS A 11 -9.57 15.20 -2.68
CA LYS A 11 -8.46 16.09 -3.05
C LYS A 11 -7.75 15.63 -4.33
N PHE A 12 -7.95 14.36 -4.72
CA PHE A 12 -7.27 13.80 -5.88
C PHE A 12 -7.83 14.35 -7.19
N LYS A 13 -6.90 14.83 -8.04
CA LYS A 13 -7.14 15.16 -9.45
C LYS A 13 -5.95 14.69 -10.26
N CYS A 14 -6.21 13.93 -11.34
CA CYS A 14 -5.15 13.50 -12.24
C CYS A 14 -4.43 14.72 -12.83
N VAL A 15 -3.10 14.72 -12.76
CA VAL A 15 -2.25 15.79 -13.28
C VAL A 15 -1.86 15.60 -14.75
N ALA A 16 -2.34 14.53 -15.38
CA ALA A 16 -2.24 14.21 -16.81
C ALA A 16 -0.81 14.32 -17.36
N ASP A 17 -0.56 15.23 -18.32
CA ASP A 17 0.74 15.45 -18.95
C ASP A 17 1.86 15.90 -18.00
N LYS A 18 1.50 16.41 -16.83
CA LYS A 18 2.45 16.82 -15.78
C LYS A 18 2.84 15.68 -14.85
N CYS A 19 2.31 14.47 -15.07
CA CYS A 19 2.62 13.32 -14.22
C CYS A 19 4.09 12.92 -14.39
N SER A 20 4.81 12.82 -13.28
CA SER A 20 6.21 12.40 -13.26
C SER A 20 6.41 10.96 -13.68
N ASP A 21 5.39 10.11 -13.45
CA ASP A 21 5.42 8.69 -13.76
C ASP A 21 4.00 8.17 -14.09
N THR A 22 3.77 7.96 -15.38
CA THR A 22 2.43 7.66 -15.90
C THR A 22 1.90 6.28 -15.52
N CYS A 23 0.61 6.18 -15.21
CA CYS A 23 -0.11 4.91 -15.02
C CYS A 23 -0.26 4.08 -16.32
N CYS A 24 0.06 4.64 -17.48
CA CYS A 24 0.05 3.94 -18.76
C CYS A 24 1.37 3.21 -19.05
N SER A 25 2.19 2.98 -18.05
CA SER A 25 3.48 2.29 -18.17
C SER A 25 3.78 1.41 -16.96
N GLY A 26 4.56 0.35 -17.17
CA GLY A 26 5.14 -0.49 -16.12
C GLY A 26 4.31 -1.71 -15.74
N TRP A 27 3.01 -1.74 -15.96
CA TRP A 27 2.12 -2.86 -15.62
C TRP A 27 1.13 -3.16 -16.73
N GLN A 28 0.59 -4.39 -16.74
CA GLN A 28 -0.35 -4.82 -17.75
C GLN A 28 -1.78 -4.43 -17.36
N ILE A 29 -2.45 -3.66 -18.21
CA ILE A 29 -3.79 -3.17 -17.95
C ILE A 29 -4.80 -4.18 -18.49
N VAL A 30 -5.53 -4.82 -17.58
CA VAL A 30 -6.64 -5.74 -17.89
C VAL A 30 -7.89 -4.93 -18.23
N ILE A 31 -8.58 -5.34 -19.30
CA ILE A 31 -9.79 -4.69 -19.81
C ILE A 31 -11.02 -5.48 -19.34
N ASP A 32 -11.96 -4.82 -18.70
CA ASP A 32 -13.23 -5.43 -18.31
C ASP A 32 -14.04 -5.91 -19.53
N GLU A 33 -14.88 -6.93 -19.32
CA GLU A 33 -15.65 -7.56 -20.41
C GLU A 33 -16.52 -6.60 -21.21
N LYS A 34 -17.12 -5.62 -20.54
CA LYS A 34 -17.99 -4.62 -21.19
C LYS A 34 -17.18 -3.73 -22.13
N SER A 35 -16.04 -3.24 -21.65
CA SER A 35 -15.12 -2.45 -22.45
C SER A 35 -14.49 -3.25 -23.57
N LEU A 36 -14.12 -4.51 -23.32
CA LEU A 36 -13.56 -5.40 -24.33
C LEU A 36 -14.53 -5.65 -25.49
N LYS A 37 -15.81 -5.89 -25.20
CA LYS A 37 -16.88 -6.00 -26.21
C LYS A 37 -17.02 -4.71 -27.03
N ARG A 38 -17.02 -3.55 -26.35
CA ARG A 38 -17.13 -2.24 -26.98
C ARG A 38 -15.94 -1.94 -27.90
N TYR A 39 -14.73 -2.29 -27.49
CA TYR A 39 -13.52 -2.13 -28.29
C TYR A 39 -13.52 -3.07 -29.50
N LYS A 40 -14.01 -4.30 -29.33
CA LYS A 40 -14.13 -5.28 -30.42
C LYS A 40 -15.16 -4.87 -31.48
N ASP A 41 -16.28 -4.26 -31.09
CA ASP A 41 -17.29 -3.72 -32.02
C ASP A 41 -16.73 -2.50 -32.80
N GLY A 42 -15.86 -1.70 -32.22
CA GLY A 42 -15.12 -0.61 -32.85
C GLY A 42 -15.95 0.58 -33.32
N LYS A 43 -17.30 0.51 -33.25
CA LYS A 43 -18.19 1.55 -33.78
C LYS A 43 -18.03 2.92 -33.13
N ASP A 44 -17.69 2.92 -31.83
CA ASP A 44 -17.46 4.13 -31.06
C ASP A 44 -16.09 4.78 -31.36
N PHE A 45 -15.21 4.08 -32.09
CA PHE A 45 -13.83 4.46 -32.31
C PHE A 45 -13.43 4.50 -33.78
N PRO A 46 -14.15 5.27 -34.64
CA PRO A 46 -14.00 5.20 -36.09
C PRO A 46 -12.61 5.62 -36.62
N THR A 47 -11.82 6.31 -35.81
CA THR A 47 -10.45 6.73 -36.22
C THR A 47 -9.35 5.83 -35.70
N LEU A 48 -9.69 4.82 -34.86
CA LEU A 48 -8.74 3.88 -34.26
C LEU A 48 -9.01 2.46 -34.76
N ASN A 49 -7.95 1.80 -35.23
CA ASN A 49 -8.00 0.36 -35.46
C ASN A 49 -7.73 -0.37 -34.13
N MET A 50 -8.78 -0.66 -33.35
CA MET A 50 -8.65 -1.22 -32.01
C MET A 50 -7.75 -2.47 -31.91
N PRO A 51 -7.72 -3.40 -32.91
CA PRO A 51 -6.78 -4.52 -32.92
C PRO A 51 -5.29 -4.14 -32.85
N ASP A 52 -4.92 -2.91 -33.20
CA ASP A 52 -3.54 -2.46 -33.08
C ASP A 52 -3.17 -2.18 -31.61
N TYR A 53 -4.14 -1.88 -30.76
CA TYR A 53 -3.97 -1.43 -29.37
C TYR A 53 -4.40 -2.48 -28.33
N VAL A 54 -5.27 -3.38 -28.71
CA VAL A 54 -5.90 -4.36 -27.80
C VAL A 54 -5.50 -5.76 -28.19
N ASP A 55 -5.10 -6.57 -27.22
CA ASP A 55 -5.06 -8.01 -27.33
C ASP A 55 -6.42 -8.58 -26.86
N PHE A 56 -7.23 -9.01 -27.82
CA PHE A 56 -8.58 -9.51 -27.55
C PHE A 56 -8.60 -10.96 -27.05
N GLU A 57 -7.50 -11.70 -27.15
CA GLU A 57 -7.38 -13.06 -26.61
C GLU A 57 -7.06 -13.01 -25.14
N GLU A 58 -6.09 -12.16 -24.76
CA GLU A 58 -5.66 -11.96 -23.37
C GLU A 58 -6.54 -10.94 -22.61
N GLY A 59 -7.36 -10.15 -23.32
CA GLY A 59 -8.20 -9.13 -22.71
C GLY A 59 -7.44 -7.94 -22.12
N VAL A 60 -6.33 -7.52 -22.74
CA VAL A 60 -5.44 -6.50 -22.21
C VAL A 60 -5.07 -5.45 -23.27
N PHE A 61 -4.61 -4.29 -22.82
CA PHE A 61 -3.97 -3.35 -23.74
C PHE A 61 -2.57 -3.83 -24.11
N LYS A 62 -2.22 -3.72 -25.40
CA LYS A 62 -0.88 -4.02 -25.91
C LYS A 62 0.14 -3.02 -25.36
N GLN A 63 1.34 -3.50 -25.15
CA GLN A 63 2.46 -2.71 -24.64
C GLN A 63 3.67 -2.79 -25.56
N HIS A 64 4.44 -1.71 -25.61
CA HIS A 64 5.79 -1.70 -26.19
C HIS A 64 6.76 -2.54 -25.34
N LYS A 65 7.97 -2.77 -25.85
CA LYS A 65 9.02 -3.51 -25.13
C LYS A 65 9.43 -2.87 -23.80
N ASP A 66 9.27 -1.56 -23.69
CA ASP A 66 9.51 -0.77 -22.49
C ASP A 66 8.28 -0.72 -21.54
N ARG A 67 7.27 -1.56 -21.80
CA ARG A 67 6.01 -1.66 -21.06
C ARG A 67 5.13 -0.41 -21.09
N ARG A 68 5.33 0.49 -22.03
CA ARG A 68 4.40 1.60 -22.30
C ARG A 68 3.17 1.09 -23.06
N CYS A 69 2.00 1.49 -22.64
CA CYS A 69 0.74 1.21 -23.33
C CYS A 69 0.79 1.80 -24.76
N TYR A 70 0.25 1.08 -25.75
CA TYR A 70 0.19 1.57 -27.14
C TYR A 70 -0.64 2.84 -27.31
N PHE A 71 -1.57 3.12 -26.41
CA PHE A 71 -2.30 4.39 -26.39
C PHE A 71 -1.52 5.56 -25.80
N LEU A 72 -0.38 5.31 -25.14
CA LEU A 72 0.42 6.39 -24.55
C LEU A 72 1.25 7.09 -25.62
N ARG A 73 1.02 8.39 -25.77
CA ARG A 73 1.70 9.29 -26.71
C ARG A 73 2.98 9.84 -26.13
N ASP A 74 3.77 10.50 -26.98
CA ASP A 74 5.02 11.17 -26.59
C ASP A 74 4.79 12.39 -25.67
N ASP A 75 3.57 12.94 -25.69
CA ASP A 75 3.13 14.02 -24.78
C ASP A 75 2.61 13.51 -23.42
N ASN A 76 2.85 12.25 -23.08
CA ASN A 76 2.37 11.56 -21.89
C ASN A 76 0.83 11.49 -21.73
N LEU A 77 0.08 11.74 -22.78
CA LEU A 77 -1.37 11.62 -22.80
C LEU A 77 -1.83 10.35 -23.49
N CYS A 78 -2.95 9.81 -23.01
CA CYS A 78 -3.61 8.66 -23.63
C CYS A 78 -4.34 9.09 -24.90
N GLU A 79 -4.01 8.48 -26.07
CA GLU A 79 -4.67 8.74 -27.36
C GLU A 79 -6.17 8.46 -27.29
N LEU A 80 -6.57 7.36 -26.66
CA LEU A 80 -7.98 6.98 -26.49
C LEU A 80 -8.76 8.06 -25.71
N CYS A 81 -8.21 8.49 -24.56
CA CYS A 81 -8.82 9.53 -23.73
C CYS A 81 -8.84 10.89 -24.45
N LYS A 82 -7.76 11.23 -25.17
CA LYS A 82 -7.66 12.50 -25.87
C LYS A 82 -8.64 12.66 -27.03
N GLN A 83 -8.89 11.55 -27.76
CA GLN A 83 -9.82 11.59 -28.92
C GLN A 83 -11.29 11.42 -28.53
N TYR A 84 -11.57 10.59 -27.52
CA TYR A 84 -12.92 10.13 -27.20
C TYR A 84 -13.38 10.44 -25.77
N GLY A 85 -12.52 11.09 -24.96
CA GLY A 85 -12.81 11.44 -23.56
C GLY A 85 -12.62 10.27 -22.59
N GLU A 86 -12.82 10.57 -21.30
CA GLU A 86 -12.67 9.59 -20.21
C GLU A 86 -13.67 8.45 -20.30
N GLU A 87 -14.83 8.69 -20.88
CA GLU A 87 -15.89 7.70 -21.15
C GLU A 87 -15.43 6.55 -22.06
N ALA A 88 -14.35 6.76 -22.81
CA ALA A 88 -13.77 5.76 -23.69
C ALA A 88 -12.89 4.76 -22.97
N LEU A 89 -12.43 5.08 -21.77
CA LEU A 89 -11.52 4.26 -20.98
C LEU A 89 -12.21 2.97 -20.48
N CYS A 90 -11.44 1.89 -20.33
CA CYS A 90 -11.90 0.71 -19.61
C CYS A 90 -12.01 1.01 -18.11
N ARG A 91 -12.72 0.13 -17.38
CA ARG A 91 -12.94 0.28 -15.93
C ARG A 91 -11.64 0.51 -15.17
N THR A 92 -10.61 -0.26 -15.44
CA THR A 92 -9.30 -0.16 -14.80
C THR A 92 -8.69 1.24 -14.98
N CYS A 93 -8.61 1.74 -16.22
CA CYS A 93 -8.05 3.07 -16.51
C CYS A 93 -8.91 4.22 -15.94
N HIS A 94 -10.24 4.05 -15.96
CA HIS A 94 -11.17 5.06 -15.47
C HIS A 94 -11.13 5.19 -13.93
N LEU A 95 -11.00 4.06 -13.23
CA LEU A 95 -10.98 4.04 -11.76
C LEU A 95 -9.61 4.41 -11.19
N TYR A 96 -8.52 4.02 -11.84
CA TYR A 96 -7.18 4.27 -11.30
C TYR A 96 -6.93 5.77 -10.99
N PRO A 97 -6.37 6.11 -9.84
CA PRO A 97 -5.79 5.26 -8.80
C PRO A 97 -6.78 4.86 -7.67
N ARG A 98 -8.06 4.88 -7.92
CA ARG A 98 -9.06 4.49 -6.92
C ARG A 98 -9.02 2.98 -6.74
N HIS A 99 -8.70 2.56 -5.51
CA HIS A 99 -8.76 1.18 -5.07
C HIS A 99 -10.08 0.98 -4.33
N ILE A 100 -10.84 -0.05 -4.68
CA ILE A 100 -12.17 -0.32 -4.12
C ILE A 100 -12.16 -1.74 -3.56
N GLU A 101 -12.34 -1.85 -2.24
CA GLU A 101 -12.63 -3.11 -1.56
C GLU A 101 -14.14 -3.27 -1.41
N GLU A 102 -14.62 -4.46 -1.70
CA GLU A 102 -16.04 -4.79 -1.71
C GLU A 102 -16.33 -5.81 -0.60
N PHE A 103 -17.18 -5.46 0.37
CA PHE A 103 -17.55 -6.31 1.50
C PHE A 103 -19.08 -6.35 1.60
N GLU A 104 -19.72 -7.26 0.86
CA GLU A 104 -21.17 -7.37 0.80
C GLU A 104 -21.84 -6.00 0.59
N ASN A 105 -22.50 -5.42 1.58
CA ASN A 105 -23.13 -4.10 1.51
C ASN A 105 -22.20 -2.91 1.75
N VAL A 106 -20.87 -3.12 1.82
CA VAL A 106 -19.90 -2.05 2.04
C VAL A 106 -18.93 -1.95 0.86
N ARG A 107 -18.66 -0.72 0.44
CA ARG A 107 -17.61 -0.38 -0.53
C ARG A 107 -16.64 0.59 0.12
N GLU A 108 -15.44 0.12 0.36
CA GLU A 108 -14.36 0.96 0.89
C GLU A 108 -13.48 1.42 -0.25
N THR A 109 -13.30 2.72 -0.37
CA THR A 109 -12.51 3.29 -1.46
C THR A 109 -11.33 4.07 -0.90
N THR A 110 -10.15 3.89 -1.49
CA THR A 110 -8.97 4.70 -1.20
C THR A 110 -8.27 5.11 -2.50
N LEU A 111 -7.14 5.81 -2.38
CA LEU A 111 -6.28 6.17 -3.51
C LEU A 111 -5.00 5.34 -3.39
N SER A 112 -4.66 4.55 -4.41
CA SER A 112 -3.41 3.79 -4.42
C SER A 112 -2.20 4.72 -4.48
N ILE A 113 -1.24 4.52 -3.56
CA ILE A 113 0.04 5.25 -3.56
C ILE A 113 0.97 4.83 -4.73
N SER A 114 0.54 3.89 -5.57
CA SER A 114 1.18 3.58 -6.86
C SER A 114 1.00 4.69 -7.91
N CYS A 115 0.18 5.69 -7.61
CA CYS A 115 0.03 6.93 -8.40
C CYS A 115 0.83 8.06 -7.74
N PRO A 116 1.70 8.79 -8.48
CA PRO A 116 2.52 9.86 -7.91
C PRO A 116 1.71 10.93 -7.17
N GLU A 117 0.60 11.38 -7.76
CA GLU A 117 -0.25 12.42 -7.15
C GLU A 117 -0.99 11.90 -5.91
N ALA A 118 -1.48 10.66 -5.93
CA ALA A 118 -2.09 10.04 -4.75
C ALA A 118 -1.06 9.84 -3.63
N CYS A 119 0.14 9.36 -3.96
CA CYS A 119 1.26 9.22 -3.02
C CYS A 119 1.60 10.57 -2.38
N ARG A 120 1.73 11.63 -3.18
CA ARG A 120 2.00 12.99 -2.71
C ARG A 120 0.90 13.50 -1.77
N ILE A 121 -0.37 13.29 -2.10
CA ILE A 121 -1.51 13.72 -1.27
C ILE A 121 -1.45 13.02 0.09
N ILE A 122 -1.26 11.70 0.09
CA ILE A 122 -1.29 10.87 1.31
C ILE A 122 -0.08 11.19 2.19
N LEU A 123 1.14 11.14 1.64
CA LEU A 123 2.37 11.33 2.43
C LEU A 123 2.56 12.77 2.95
N ASN A 124 1.94 13.77 2.32
CA ASN A 124 2.00 15.14 2.80
C ASN A 124 0.76 15.57 3.61
N ASN A 125 -0.16 14.64 3.90
CA ASN A 125 -1.27 14.92 4.79
C ASN A 125 -0.76 14.98 6.24
N LYS A 126 -0.77 16.17 6.84
CA LYS A 126 -0.28 16.41 8.22
C LYS A 126 -1.36 16.16 9.28
N ASP A 127 -2.60 16.15 8.87
CA ASP A 127 -3.74 15.98 9.75
C ASP A 127 -4.02 14.49 10.01
N LYS A 128 -4.75 14.22 11.10
CA LYS A 128 -5.31 12.91 11.33
C LYS A 128 -6.38 12.64 10.27
N VAL A 129 -6.35 11.45 9.67
CA VAL A 129 -7.33 11.05 8.67
C VAL A 129 -8.65 10.70 9.35
N THR A 130 -9.73 11.21 8.79
CA THR A 130 -11.10 10.80 9.14
C THR A 130 -11.75 10.10 7.97
N PHE A 131 -12.73 9.25 8.25
CA PHE A 131 -13.41 8.48 7.22
C PHE A 131 -14.84 8.98 7.05
N ILE A 132 -15.22 9.19 5.80
CA ILE A 132 -16.53 9.68 5.41
C ILE A 132 -17.35 8.48 4.93
N SER A 133 -18.55 8.29 5.50
CA SER A 133 -19.47 7.24 5.07
C SER A 133 -20.71 7.86 4.44
N LYS A 134 -21.16 7.27 3.33
CA LYS A 134 -22.43 7.61 2.64
C LYS A 134 -23.19 6.32 2.40
N GLU A 135 -24.52 6.40 2.47
CA GLU A 135 -25.40 5.26 2.26
C GLU A 135 -26.39 5.53 1.12
N ASP A 136 -26.70 4.52 0.34
CA ASP A 136 -27.79 4.52 -0.64
C ASP A 136 -28.74 3.32 -0.41
N GLU A 137 -29.81 3.24 -1.19
CA GLU A 137 -30.86 2.20 -1.05
C GLU A 137 -30.47 0.86 -1.73
N LYS A 138 -29.25 0.74 -2.28
CA LYS A 138 -28.80 -0.52 -2.88
C LYS A 138 -28.49 -1.52 -1.79
N ASP A 139 -28.72 -2.77 -2.10
CA ASP A 139 -28.47 -3.91 -1.25
C ASP A 139 -27.82 -5.04 -2.05
N GLU A 140 -26.85 -5.72 -1.46
CA GLU A 140 -26.11 -6.80 -2.09
C GLU A 140 -25.74 -7.84 -1.03
N GLU A 141 -26.11 -9.09 -1.27
CA GLU A 141 -25.83 -10.20 -0.37
C GLU A 141 -24.84 -11.16 -1.04
N TYR A 142 -23.88 -11.66 -0.27
CA TYR A 142 -22.92 -12.68 -0.70
C TYR A 142 -23.25 -14.01 -0.01
N GLU A 143 -23.35 -15.11 -0.74
CA GLU A 143 -23.80 -16.41 -0.24
C GLU A 143 -22.94 -16.93 0.93
N ASP A 144 -21.64 -16.70 0.95
CA ASP A 144 -20.69 -17.25 1.94
C ASP A 144 -19.93 -16.14 2.71
N PHE A 145 -20.55 -14.97 2.92
CA PHE A 145 -19.87 -13.89 3.63
C PHE A 145 -19.89 -14.10 5.15
N ASP A 146 -18.69 -14.17 5.77
CA ASP A 146 -18.55 -14.28 7.22
C ASP A 146 -18.72 -12.91 7.90
N PHE A 147 -19.98 -12.54 8.15
CA PHE A 147 -20.32 -11.27 8.78
C PHE A 147 -19.75 -11.12 10.19
N LEU A 148 -19.62 -12.21 10.96
CA LEU A 148 -19.06 -12.17 12.30
C LEU A 148 -17.57 -11.85 12.26
N LEU A 149 -16.83 -12.50 11.38
CA LEU A 149 -15.42 -12.19 11.15
C LEU A 149 -15.25 -10.76 10.65
N TYR A 150 -16.05 -10.35 9.64
CA TYR A 150 -15.97 -9.00 9.10
C TYR A 150 -16.21 -7.91 10.15
N SER A 151 -17.28 -8.03 10.96
CA SER A 151 -17.54 -7.07 12.04
C SER A 151 -16.41 -7.00 13.06
N THR A 152 -15.85 -8.16 13.43
CA THR A 152 -14.67 -8.22 14.33
C THR A 152 -13.45 -7.52 13.74
N LEU A 153 -13.22 -7.69 12.42
CA LEU A 153 -12.12 -7.03 11.71
C LEU A 153 -12.33 -5.51 11.62
N LEU A 154 -13.58 -5.06 11.43
CA LEU A 154 -13.89 -3.62 11.44
C LEU A 154 -13.61 -3.01 12.81
N ASP A 155 -14.08 -3.60 13.90
CA ASP A 155 -13.83 -3.13 15.26
C ASP A 155 -12.31 -3.10 15.55
N ALA A 156 -11.60 -4.16 15.15
CA ALA A 156 -10.16 -4.24 15.31
C ALA A 156 -9.43 -3.15 14.52
N ARG A 157 -9.83 -2.90 13.27
CA ARG A 157 -9.23 -1.86 12.42
C ARG A 157 -9.50 -0.46 12.96
N GLU A 158 -10.67 -0.20 13.54
CA GLU A 158 -10.96 1.07 14.20
C GLU A 158 -9.98 1.32 15.34
N VAL A 159 -9.78 0.33 16.22
CA VAL A 159 -8.79 0.40 17.31
C VAL A 159 -7.37 0.55 16.75
N MET A 160 -7.02 -0.14 15.66
CA MET A 160 -5.72 0.02 14.99
C MET A 160 -5.52 1.44 14.47
N ILE A 161 -6.54 2.05 13.86
CA ILE A 161 -6.49 3.43 13.34
C ILE A 161 -6.27 4.42 14.49
N ASP A 162 -6.95 4.23 15.63
CA ASP A 162 -6.74 5.06 16.81
C ASP A 162 -5.32 4.93 17.36
N ILE A 163 -4.77 3.72 17.42
CA ILE A 163 -3.38 3.49 17.82
C ILE A 163 -2.41 4.15 16.83
N ILE A 164 -2.62 3.95 15.53
CA ILE A 164 -1.77 4.50 14.46
C ILE A 164 -1.72 6.02 14.54
N GLN A 165 -2.83 6.68 14.82
CA GLN A 165 -2.95 8.12 14.89
C GLN A 165 -2.70 8.70 16.30
N ASN A 166 -2.33 7.88 17.27
CA ASN A 166 -1.95 8.34 18.60
C ASN A 166 -0.47 8.77 18.61
N ARG A 167 -0.23 10.06 18.33
CA ARG A 167 1.10 10.64 18.20
C ARG A 167 1.87 10.78 19.52
N ASP A 168 1.24 10.46 20.64
CA ASP A 168 1.91 10.37 21.95
C ASP A 168 2.68 9.03 22.11
N ILE A 169 2.47 8.08 21.19
CA ILE A 169 3.15 6.79 21.14
C ILE A 169 4.17 6.83 20.01
N ASP A 170 5.38 6.35 20.29
CA ASP A 170 6.41 6.16 19.27
C ASP A 170 5.93 5.33 18.09
N ILE A 171 6.31 5.70 16.85
CA ILE A 171 5.78 5.06 15.63
C ILE A 171 6.11 3.57 15.52
N ASP A 172 7.30 3.15 15.97
CA ASP A 172 7.69 1.74 15.95
C ASP A 172 6.89 0.94 16.99
N THR A 173 6.54 1.58 18.12
CA THR A 173 5.63 0.99 19.13
C THR A 173 4.24 0.82 18.56
N ARG A 174 3.70 1.83 17.84
CA ARG A 174 2.40 1.73 17.16
C ARG A 174 2.39 0.57 16.17
N ALA A 175 3.40 0.47 15.30
CA ALA A 175 3.54 -0.63 14.35
C ALA A 175 3.64 -2.01 15.03
N GLY A 176 4.41 -2.10 16.12
CA GLY A 176 4.52 -3.31 16.93
C GLY A 176 3.19 -3.73 17.58
N MET A 177 2.36 -2.76 17.99
CA MET A 177 1.02 -3.01 18.53
C MET A 177 0.06 -3.55 17.47
N ILE A 178 0.08 -2.99 16.25
CA ILE A 178 -0.71 -3.48 15.12
C ILE A 178 -0.36 -4.94 14.80
N LEU A 179 0.94 -5.25 14.70
CA LEU A 179 1.40 -6.61 14.42
C LEU A 179 1.01 -7.59 15.53
N GLY A 180 1.12 -7.16 16.80
CA GLY A 180 0.74 -7.97 17.95
C GLY A 180 -0.77 -8.21 18.04
N LEU A 181 -1.57 -7.18 17.75
CA LEU A 181 -3.03 -7.28 17.74
C LEU A 181 -3.51 -8.24 16.64
N SER A 182 -2.97 -8.10 15.42
CA SER A 182 -3.28 -9.00 14.31
C SER A 182 -2.97 -10.47 14.65
N HIS A 183 -1.79 -10.73 15.26
CA HIS A 183 -1.42 -12.07 15.72
C HIS A 183 -2.39 -12.62 16.78
N ASP A 184 -2.78 -11.79 17.75
CA ASP A 184 -3.61 -12.24 18.86
C ASP A 184 -5.08 -12.47 18.42
N ILE A 185 -5.57 -11.74 17.40
CA ILE A 185 -6.90 -11.99 16.78
C ILE A 185 -6.85 -13.25 15.93
N ASP A 186 -5.83 -13.41 15.09
CA ASP A 186 -5.61 -14.61 14.27
C ASP A 186 -5.59 -15.88 15.12
N LYS A 187 -4.89 -15.83 16.26
CA LYS A 187 -4.90 -16.94 17.22
C LYS A 187 -6.29 -17.24 17.75
N ARG A 188 -7.10 -16.21 18.11
CA ARG A 188 -8.48 -16.40 18.58
C ARG A 188 -9.37 -17.03 17.53
N LEU A 189 -9.23 -16.60 16.28
CA LEU A 189 -9.95 -17.22 15.17
C LEU A 189 -9.62 -18.70 15.06
N ASN A 190 -8.33 -19.05 15.08
CA ASN A 190 -7.86 -20.44 15.00
C ASN A 190 -8.26 -21.30 16.22
N ASP A 191 -8.35 -20.71 17.39
CA ASP A 191 -8.78 -21.37 18.62
C ASP A 191 -10.34 -21.46 18.73
N GLY A 192 -11.10 -20.88 17.79
CA GLY A 192 -12.56 -20.84 17.79
C GLY A 192 -13.15 -19.89 18.84
N ASP A 193 -12.37 -18.92 19.31
CA ASP A 193 -12.74 -17.98 20.39
C ASP A 193 -12.76 -16.52 19.91
N LEU A 194 -13.34 -16.28 18.75
CA LEU A 194 -13.39 -14.95 18.13
C LEU A 194 -14.15 -13.93 19.01
N PHE A 195 -15.14 -14.38 19.78
CA PHE A 195 -15.90 -13.50 20.68
C PHE A 195 -15.05 -12.85 21.78
N SER A 196 -13.95 -13.47 22.22
CA SER A 196 -13.03 -12.87 23.19
C SER A 196 -12.17 -11.73 22.62
N THR A 197 -12.31 -11.43 21.34
CA THR A 197 -11.59 -10.31 20.69
C THR A 197 -12.02 -8.97 21.27
N SER A 198 -13.27 -8.78 21.65
CA SER A 198 -13.75 -7.56 22.31
C SER A 198 -12.92 -7.20 23.56
N ASP A 199 -12.67 -8.17 24.47
CA ASP A 199 -11.84 -7.95 25.65
C ASP A 199 -10.39 -7.60 25.29
N LEU A 200 -9.87 -8.15 24.19
CA LEU A 200 -8.54 -7.82 23.68
C LEU A 200 -8.47 -6.38 23.16
N LEU A 201 -9.49 -5.94 22.42
CA LEU A 201 -9.56 -4.57 21.88
C LEU A 201 -9.61 -3.55 23.03
N ASP A 202 -10.42 -3.78 24.05
CA ASP A 202 -10.48 -2.95 25.24
C ASP A 202 -9.12 -2.91 25.96
N TYR A 203 -8.44 -4.06 26.06
CA TYR A 203 -7.14 -4.13 26.73
C TYR A 203 -6.04 -3.40 25.97
N VAL A 204 -5.96 -3.55 24.64
CA VAL A 204 -4.86 -3.00 23.85
C VAL A 204 -4.82 -1.48 23.86
N ALA A 205 -5.98 -0.83 24.01
CA ALA A 205 -6.11 0.62 24.14
C ALA A 205 -5.67 1.17 25.52
N THR A 206 -5.43 0.29 26.50
CA THR A 206 -5.04 0.75 27.84
C THR A 206 -3.60 1.24 27.91
N GLU A 207 -3.35 2.24 28.79
CA GLU A 207 -2.01 2.74 29.07
C GLU A 207 -1.03 1.63 29.51
N LYS A 208 -1.54 0.61 30.22
CA LYS A 208 -0.74 -0.56 30.63
C LYS A 208 -0.26 -1.39 29.44
N ALA A 209 -1.12 -1.62 28.44
CA ALA A 209 -0.78 -2.36 27.23
C ALA A 209 0.21 -1.57 26.37
N ILE A 210 -0.01 -0.26 26.22
CA ILE A 210 0.89 0.65 25.51
C ILE A 210 2.31 0.63 26.15
N LYS A 211 2.43 0.83 27.45
CA LYS A 211 3.73 0.77 28.16
C LYS A 211 4.41 -0.59 28.04
N LYS A 212 3.63 -1.68 28.06
CA LYS A 212 4.18 -3.04 27.87
C LYS A 212 4.71 -3.25 26.45
N SER A 213 3.99 -2.74 25.45
CA SER A 213 4.40 -2.81 24.03
C SER A 213 5.64 -1.95 23.77
N ASP A 214 5.66 -0.71 24.26
CA ASP A 214 6.80 0.19 24.18
C ASP A 214 8.08 -0.45 24.75
N LYS A 215 7.97 -1.04 25.94
CA LYS A 215 9.10 -1.76 26.57
C LYS A 215 9.60 -2.91 25.69
N LYS A 216 8.71 -3.67 25.06
CA LYS A 216 9.09 -4.80 24.20
C LYS A 216 9.76 -4.32 22.91
N VAL A 217 9.18 -3.32 22.26
CA VAL A 217 9.72 -2.75 21.03
C VAL A 217 11.08 -2.12 21.28
N LYS A 218 11.23 -1.28 22.31
CA LYS A 218 12.52 -0.70 22.71
C LYS A 218 13.57 -1.75 23.04
N ALA A 219 13.23 -2.81 23.76
CA ALA A 219 14.16 -3.88 24.03
C ALA A 219 14.60 -4.65 22.76
N PHE A 220 13.76 -4.68 21.73
CA PHE A 220 14.10 -5.27 20.44
C PHE A 220 14.96 -4.33 19.58
N THR A 221 14.60 -3.05 19.50
CA THR A 221 15.28 -2.05 18.63
C THR A 221 16.64 -1.61 19.19
N THR A 222 16.85 -1.67 20.51
CA THR A 222 18.14 -1.35 21.14
C THR A 222 19.17 -2.45 21.02
N ASP A 223 18.78 -3.69 20.74
CA ASP A 223 19.70 -4.79 20.46
C ASP A 223 20.09 -4.76 18.97
N SER A 224 21.17 -4.04 18.68
CA SER A 224 21.61 -3.77 17.30
C SER A 224 21.89 -5.04 16.49
N GLU A 225 22.49 -6.07 17.07
CA GLU A 225 22.78 -7.34 16.40
C GLU A 225 21.49 -8.10 16.06
N LYS A 226 20.56 -8.14 17.00
CA LYS A 226 19.27 -8.78 16.83
C LYS A 226 18.41 -8.05 15.80
N LEU A 227 18.33 -6.73 15.90
CA LEU A 227 17.61 -5.90 14.94
C LEU A 227 18.17 -6.08 13.52
N PHE A 228 19.50 -5.94 13.36
CA PHE A 228 20.18 -6.13 12.09
C PHE A 228 19.89 -7.50 11.48
N SER A 229 20.08 -8.57 12.26
CA SER A 229 19.85 -9.93 11.79
C SER A 229 18.38 -10.17 11.38
N TYR A 230 17.45 -9.61 12.15
CA TYR A 230 16.02 -9.69 11.85
C TYR A 230 15.68 -8.93 10.57
N MET A 231 16.08 -7.65 10.48
CA MET A 231 15.79 -6.79 9.34
C MET A 231 16.41 -7.33 8.06
N HIS A 232 17.67 -7.77 8.09
CA HIS A 232 18.32 -8.37 6.93
C HIS A 232 17.60 -9.63 6.43
N ARG A 233 17.19 -10.52 7.35
CA ARG A 233 16.43 -11.72 7.00
C ARG A 233 15.08 -11.35 6.36
N LYS A 234 14.38 -10.34 6.90
CA LYS A 234 13.11 -9.86 6.35
C LYS A 234 13.32 -9.18 5.01
N PHE A 235 14.31 -8.31 4.88
CA PHE A 235 14.61 -7.60 3.65
C PHE A 235 14.93 -8.56 2.49
N LYS A 236 15.65 -9.65 2.76
CA LYS A 236 15.89 -10.69 1.75
C LYS A 236 14.64 -11.35 1.18
N LYS A 237 13.51 -11.26 1.86
CA LYS A 237 12.23 -11.75 1.33
C LYS A 237 11.76 -10.96 0.11
N LEU A 238 12.16 -9.69 -0.03
CA LEU A 238 11.85 -8.90 -1.22
C LEU A 238 12.39 -9.52 -2.52
N PHE A 239 13.51 -10.29 -2.44
CA PHE A 239 14.06 -11.02 -3.59
C PHE A 239 13.18 -12.18 -4.07
N THR A 240 12.16 -12.55 -3.32
CA THR A 240 11.21 -13.61 -3.69
C THR A 240 9.95 -13.06 -4.35
N LEU A 241 9.78 -11.73 -4.40
CA LEU A 241 8.68 -11.10 -5.13
C LEU A 241 8.89 -11.26 -6.64
N GLU A 242 7.79 -11.32 -7.38
CA GLU A 242 7.81 -11.26 -8.83
C GLU A 242 8.10 -9.82 -9.26
N PRO A 243 9.20 -9.54 -9.96
CA PRO A 243 9.50 -8.17 -10.35
C PRO A 243 8.61 -7.71 -11.49
N ILE A 244 7.87 -6.62 -11.28
CA ILE A 244 7.11 -5.93 -12.30
C ILE A 244 8.02 -5.02 -13.12
N SER A 245 8.98 -4.36 -12.45
CA SER A 245 9.93 -3.45 -13.08
C SER A 245 11.38 -3.89 -12.91
N TYR A 246 12.20 -3.71 -13.96
CA TYR A 246 13.65 -3.92 -13.86
C TYR A 246 14.31 -2.94 -12.88
N ASP A 247 13.79 -1.72 -12.79
CA ASP A 247 14.31 -0.70 -11.86
C ASP A 247 14.10 -1.10 -10.40
N TRP A 248 13.05 -1.89 -10.12
CA TRP A 248 12.84 -2.46 -8.81
C TRP A 248 13.95 -3.42 -8.39
N ILE A 249 14.37 -4.31 -9.31
CA ILE A 249 15.47 -5.25 -9.06
C ILE A 249 16.75 -4.49 -8.66
N ASN A 250 17.06 -3.41 -9.36
CA ASN A 250 18.20 -2.57 -9.05
C ASN A 250 18.04 -1.91 -7.68
N LEU A 251 16.87 -1.34 -7.39
CA LEU A 251 16.59 -0.63 -6.14
C LEU A 251 16.81 -1.51 -4.91
N TYR A 252 16.17 -2.69 -4.84
CA TYR A 252 16.32 -3.54 -3.66
C TYR A 252 17.69 -4.23 -3.57
N THR A 253 18.33 -4.54 -4.73
CA THR A 253 19.67 -5.11 -4.74
C THR A 253 20.71 -4.13 -4.22
N GLU A 254 20.66 -2.89 -4.69
CA GLU A 254 21.54 -1.83 -4.21
C GLU A 254 21.27 -1.49 -2.74
N ALA A 255 20.01 -1.51 -2.32
CA ALA A 255 19.65 -1.30 -0.92
C ALA A 255 20.18 -2.39 0.00
N GLU A 256 20.08 -3.69 -0.40
CA GLU A 256 20.65 -4.80 0.36
C GLU A 256 22.16 -4.65 0.52
N MET A 257 22.84 -4.33 -0.60
CA MET A 257 24.30 -4.13 -0.59
C MET A 257 24.71 -2.96 0.30
N THR A 258 23.96 -1.88 0.28
CA THR A 258 24.24 -0.65 1.02
C THR A 258 24.03 -0.84 2.52
N LEU A 259 22.91 -1.43 2.92
CA LEU A 259 22.50 -1.54 4.31
C LEU A 259 23.21 -2.70 5.05
N TYR A 260 23.35 -3.86 4.39
CA TYR A 260 23.61 -5.09 5.13
C TYR A 260 24.98 -5.73 4.91
N ARG A 261 25.75 -5.35 3.89
CA ARG A 261 27.04 -5.99 3.62
C ARG A 261 28.17 -5.64 4.57
N LYS A 262 28.04 -4.49 5.27
CA LYS A 262 29.11 -4.01 6.17
C LYS A 262 28.90 -4.37 7.64
N GLY A 263 27.84 -5.15 7.95
CA GLY A 263 27.57 -5.67 9.29
C GLY A 263 26.75 -4.72 10.18
N ALA A 264 26.47 -5.20 11.41
CA ALA A 264 25.52 -4.57 12.33
C ALA A 264 25.96 -3.19 12.84
N ASP A 265 27.25 -3.00 13.10
CA ASP A 265 27.77 -1.70 13.58
C ASP A 265 27.57 -0.58 12.53
N TYR A 266 27.85 -0.91 11.25
CA TYR A 266 27.62 0.01 10.16
C TYR A 266 26.15 0.32 9.97
N TYR A 267 25.30 -0.71 10.00
CA TYR A 267 23.84 -0.54 9.89
C TYR A 267 23.32 0.35 11.02
N LYS A 268 23.77 0.13 12.26
CA LYS A 268 23.39 0.94 13.41
C LYS A 268 23.84 2.39 13.25
N GLU A 269 25.12 2.61 12.94
CA GLU A 269 25.68 3.96 12.75
C GLU A 269 24.87 4.77 11.74
N TRP A 270 24.55 4.17 10.59
CA TRP A 270 23.79 4.84 9.54
C TRP A 270 22.31 4.96 9.85
N SER A 271 21.73 4.04 10.61
CA SER A 271 20.38 4.20 11.13
C SER A 271 20.26 5.40 12.08
N ASP A 272 21.21 5.52 13.02
CA ASP A 272 21.25 6.66 13.95
C ASP A 272 21.41 8.01 13.19
N LYS A 273 22.26 8.04 12.14
CA LYS A 273 22.43 9.23 11.27
C LYS A 273 21.18 9.55 10.48
N PHE A 274 20.52 8.52 9.95
CA PHE A 274 19.28 8.68 9.21
C PHE A 274 18.17 9.26 10.09
N ASP A 275 17.96 8.67 11.27
CA ASP A 275 16.93 9.11 12.21
C ASP A 275 17.19 10.57 12.65
N ALA A 276 18.45 10.94 12.93
CA ALA A 276 18.80 12.32 13.23
C ALA A 276 18.51 13.26 12.06
N TYR A 277 18.90 12.87 10.84
CA TYR A 277 18.70 13.69 9.64
C TYR A 277 17.23 13.93 9.33
N VAL A 278 16.41 12.87 9.31
CA VAL A 278 14.98 13.01 8.96
C VAL A 278 14.20 13.81 9.98
N ASN A 279 14.58 13.71 11.26
CA ASN A 279 13.99 14.51 12.33
C ASN A 279 14.32 16.01 12.20
N GLU A 280 15.49 16.36 11.67
CA GLU A 280 15.94 17.75 11.54
C GLU A 280 15.55 18.36 10.18
N ASN A 281 15.57 17.58 9.10
CA ASN A 281 15.52 18.10 7.71
C ASN A 281 14.27 17.71 6.94
N ILE A 282 13.52 16.69 7.38
CA ILE A 282 12.28 16.25 6.71
C ILE A 282 11.07 16.59 7.58
N ASP A 283 10.29 17.55 7.13
CA ASP A 283 9.08 17.96 7.84
C ASP A 283 8.13 16.77 8.09
N ASN A 284 7.91 16.49 9.38
CA ASN A 284 6.93 15.50 9.83
C ASN A 284 7.18 14.08 9.27
N PHE A 285 8.44 13.60 9.24
CA PHE A 285 8.76 12.28 8.73
C PHE A 285 7.96 11.16 9.42
N ASP A 286 7.79 11.21 10.74
CA ASP A 286 6.98 10.23 11.48
C ASP A 286 5.51 10.26 11.07
N ILE A 287 4.97 11.41 10.66
CA ILE A 287 3.61 11.51 10.11
C ILE A 287 3.55 10.86 8.73
N LYS A 288 4.58 10.97 7.88
CA LYS A 288 4.61 10.24 6.61
C LYS A 288 4.60 8.72 6.84
N VAL A 289 5.33 8.23 7.85
CA VAL A 289 5.33 6.83 8.26
C VAL A 289 3.96 6.41 8.81
N GLU A 290 3.33 7.27 9.64
CA GLU A 290 1.95 7.11 10.12
C GLU A 290 0.96 6.97 8.96
N GLN A 291 1.04 7.85 7.96
CA GLN A 291 0.15 7.82 6.79
C GLN A 291 0.33 6.55 5.96
N LEU A 292 1.55 6.05 5.80
CA LEU A 292 1.80 4.76 5.16
C LEU A 292 1.18 3.60 5.94
N LEU A 293 1.38 3.56 7.27
CA LEU A 293 0.83 2.50 8.11
C LEU A 293 -0.71 2.53 8.11
N LEU A 294 -1.29 3.72 8.17
CA LEU A 294 -2.74 3.92 8.07
C LEU A 294 -3.26 3.46 6.70
N TYR A 295 -2.59 3.87 5.62
CA TYR A 295 -2.95 3.51 4.26
C TYR A 295 -3.02 1.99 4.07
N PHE A 296 -1.94 1.27 4.41
CA PHE A 296 -1.92 -0.19 4.26
C PHE A 296 -2.93 -0.88 5.19
N THR A 297 -3.12 -0.37 6.41
CA THR A 297 -4.08 -0.94 7.36
C THR A 297 -5.52 -0.75 6.89
N TYR A 298 -5.88 0.45 6.43
CA TYR A 298 -7.22 0.71 5.91
C TYR A 298 -7.51 -0.08 4.65
N THR A 299 -6.55 -0.15 3.73
CA THR A 299 -6.74 -0.77 2.42
C THR A 299 -6.82 -2.30 2.52
N TYR A 300 -5.97 -2.96 3.34
CA TYR A 300 -5.79 -4.40 3.20
C TYR A 300 -6.26 -5.22 4.40
N PHE A 301 -6.37 -4.64 5.60
CA PHE A 301 -6.57 -5.45 6.82
C PHE A 301 -7.88 -6.23 6.80
N CYS A 302 -9.00 -5.62 6.44
CA CYS A 302 -10.31 -6.27 6.41
C CYS A 302 -10.46 -7.32 5.31
N GLY A 303 -9.58 -7.35 4.30
CA GLY A 303 -9.52 -8.40 3.30
C GLY A 303 -9.30 -9.80 3.89
N ALA A 304 -8.87 -9.90 5.16
CA ALA A 304 -8.80 -11.16 5.91
C ALA A 304 -10.15 -11.88 6.04
N VAL A 305 -11.27 -11.21 5.79
CA VAL A 305 -12.60 -11.86 5.77
C VAL A 305 -12.70 -12.94 4.68
N TYR A 306 -11.94 -12.81 3.59
CA TYR A 306 -11.98 -13.74 2.45
C TYR A 306 -11.01 -14.91 2.54
N ASP A 307 -9.91 -14.78 3.31
CA ASP A 307 -8.86 -15.80 3.38
C ASP A 307 -8.52 -16.25 4.81
N SER A 308 -9.08 -15.59 5.82
CA SER A 308 -8.82 -15.80 7.26
C SER A 308 -7.37 -15.55 7.69
N GLU A 309 -6.55 -14.90 6.84
CA GLU A 309 -5.13 -14.64 7.08
C GLU A 309 -4.89 -13.33 7.85
N ILE A 310 -5.50 -13.18 9.04
CA ILE A 310 -5.49 -11.93 9.81
C ILE A 310 -4.09 -11.48 10.16
N TYR A 311 -3.25 -12.41 10.65
CA TYR A 311 -1.84 -12.10 10.94
C TYR A 311 -1.04 -11.83 9.66
N GLY A 312 -1.41 -12.50 8.56
CA GLY A 312 -0.86 -12.22 7.22
C GLY A 312 -1.09 -10.78 6.80
N LYS A 313 -2.34 -10.29 6.88
CA LYS A 313 -2.68 -8.88 6.59
C LYS A 313 -1.96 -7.91 7.52
N GLY A 314 -1.88 -8.20 8.82
CA GLY A 314 -1.10 -7.39 9.76
C GLY A 314 0.39 -7.31 9.40
N LYS A 315 1.00 -8.42 8.93
CA LYS A 315 2.37 -8.42 8.42
C LYS A 315 2.51 -7.59 7.15
N LEU A 316 1.57 -7.71 6.20
CA LEU A 316 1.55 -6.89 4.99
C LEU A 316 1.57 -5.40 5.37
N CYS A 317 0.68 -4.96 6.25
CA CYS A 317 0.59 -3.57 6.67
C CYS A 317 1.91 -3.05 7.29
N VAL A 318 2.44 -3.77 8.26
CA VAL A 318 3.61 -3.33 9.03
C VAL A 318 4.91 -3.49 8.25
N TYR A 319 5.12 -4.63 7.57
CA TYR A 319 6.36 -4.86 6.84
C TYR A 319 6.48 -3.99 5.60
N SER A 320 5.39 -3.63 4.93
CA SER A 320 5.43 -2.67 3.82
C SER A 320 6.02 -1.34 4.27
N VAL A 321 5.60 -0.84 5.42
CA VAL A 321 6.16 0.39 6.00
C VAL A 321 7.65 0.23 6.34
N TYR A 322 8.04 -0.88 6.94
CA TYR A 322 9.46 -1.14 7.24
C TYR A 322 10.31 -1.27 5.98
N TYR A 323 9.82 -1.94 4.93
CA TYR A 323 10.57 -2.05 3.68
C TYR A 323 10.74 -0.68 3.00
N ILE A 324 9.71 0.13 2.97
CA ILE A 324 9.80 1.51 2.46
C ILE A 324 10.84 2.31 3.26
N ARG A 325 10.82 2.26 4.60
CA ARG A 325 11.81 2.94 5.45
C ARG A 325 13.24 2.46 5.20
N GLU A 326 13.46 1.15 5.03
CA GLU A 326 14.78 0.60 4.72
C GLU A 326 15.28 1.04 3.33
N LEU A 327 14.40 1.07 2.33
CA LEU A 327 14.74 1.58 1.00
C LEU A 327 15.09 3.08 1.03
N ILE A 328 14.34 3.89 1.79
CA ILE A 328 14.63 5.31 2.02
C ILE A 328 15.99 5.48 2.70
N LYS A 329 16.28 4.69 3.74
CA LYS A 329 17.58 4.69 4.43
C LYS A 329 18.74 4.32 3.49
N ALA A 330 18.53 3.32 2.63
CA ALA A 330 19.54 2.95 1.65
C ALA A 330 19.83 4.09 0.66
N MET A 331 18.80 4.78 0.19
CA MET A 331 18.93 5.94 -0.69
C MET A 331 19.67 7.08 0.02
N PHE A 332 19.30 7.40 1.26
CA PHE A 332 20.00 8.38 2.11
C PHE A 332 21.51 8.08 2.20
N ILE A 333 21.90 6.82 2.44
CA ILE A 333 23.31 6.43 2.51
C ILE A 333 24.01 6.63 1.16
N ARG A 334 23.36 6.24 0.07
CA ARG A 334 23.90 6.37 -1.30
C ARG A 334 24.09 7.82 -1.71
N ASN A 335 23.23 8.70 -1.26
CA ASN A 335 23.34 10.15 -1.50
C ASN A 335 24.32 10.86 -0.56
N GLY A 336 25.13 10.11 0.21
CA GLY A 336 26.14 10.68 1.11
C GLY A 336 25.58 11.25 2.40
N GLY A 337 24.37 10.86 2.81
CA GLY A 337 23.72 11.29 4.05
C GLY A 337 22.68 12.40 3.85
N GLU A 338 22.07 12.48 2.68
CA GLU A 338 20.99 13.43 2.37
C GLU A 338 19.84 12.68 1.64
N ILE A 339 18.60 13.16 1.84
CA ILE A 339 17.43 12.69 1.09
C ILE A 339 16.38 13.81 1.02
N SER A 340 15.64 13.86 -0.09
CA SER A 340 14.57 14.82 -0.30
C SER A 340 13.19 14.21 -0.08
N ASN A 341 12.15 15.06 0.04
CA ASN A 341 10.76 14.61 0.10
C ASN A 341 10.34 13.89 -1.18
N GLU A 342 10.80 14.36 -2.33
CA GLU A 342 10.50 13.78 -3.64
C GLU A 342 11.08 12.37 -3.76
N GLU A 343 12.28 12.11 -3.24
CA GLU A 343 12.89 10.79 -3.21
C GLU A 343 12.16 9.83 -2.26
N ILE A 344 11.67 10.33 -1.13
CA ILE A 344 10.82 9.55 -0.20
C ILE A 344 9.53 9.11 -0.89
N GLU A 345 8.87 10.03 -1.59
CA GLU A 345 7.64 9.76 -2.34
C GLU A 345 7.90 8.77 -3.50
N ASP A 346 9.01 8.95 -4.23
CA ASP A 346 9.39 8.04 -5.34
C ASP A 346 9.63 6.61 -4.85
N ILE A 347 10.29 6.44 -3.69
CA ILE A 347 10.52 5.11 -3.11
C ILE A 347 9.21 4.45 -2.69
N ALA A 348 8.32 5.19 -2.03
CA ALA A 348 7.01 4.67 -1.62
C ALA A 348 6.17 4.29 -2.84
N LEU A 349 6.16 5.12 -3.88
CA LEU A 349 5.54 4.88 -5.17
C LEU A 349 6.04 3.58 -5.83
N ARG A 350 7.34 3.42 -5.97
CA ARG A 350 7.94 2.24 -6.61
C ARG A 350 7.64 0.97 -5.83
N TYR A 351 7.75 1.01 -4.50
CA TYR A 351 7.38 -0.12 -3.66
C TYR A 351 5.91 -0.51 -3.86
N SER A 352 5.01 0.46 -3.83
CA SER A 352 3.59 0.23 -4.03
C SER A 352 3.28 -0.36 -5.40
N ARG A 353 3.92 0.10 -6.46
CA ARG A 353 3.75 -0.48 -7.80
C ARG A 353 4.14 -1.95 -7.88
N GLU A 354 5.24 -2.33 -7.26
CA GLU A 354 5.68 -3.72 -7.25
C GLU A 354 4.77 -4.60 -6.38
N LEU A 355 4.15 -4.04 -5.35
CA LEU A 355 3.27 -4.76 -4.47
C LEU A 355 1.83 -4.81 -4.99
N GLU A 356 1.22 -3.65 -5.23
CA GLU A 356 -0.22 -3.51 -5.46
C GLU A 356 -0.67 -3.87 -6.88
N HIS A 357 0.26 -3.98 -7.83
CA HIS A 357 -0.02 -4.41 -9.19
C HIS A 357 0.21 -5.92 -9.41
N SER A 358 0.35 -6.69 -8.32
CA SER A 358 0.52 -8.14 -8.34
C SER A 358 -0.13 -8.81 -7.12
N ASP A 359 -1.22 -9.51 -7.34
CA ASP A 359 -1.90 -10.31 -6.30
C ASP A 359 -0.95 -11.35 -5.69
N GLU A 360 -0.05 -11.91 -6.51
CA GLU A 360 0.97 -12.85 -6.05
C GLU A 360 1.94 -12.19 -5.07
N ASN A 361 2.37 -10.95 -5.31
CA ASN A 361 3.25 -10.23 -4.40
C ASN A 361 2.56 -9.86 -3.09
N LEU A 362 1.30 -9.45 -3.14
CA LEU A 362 0.47 -9.23 -1.94
C LEU A 362 0.41 -10.50 -1.09
N SER A 363 0.02 -11.63 -1.70
CA SER A 363 -0.05 -12.93 -1.01
C SER A 363 1.31 -13.41 -0.47
N ARG A 364 2.43 -13.09 -1.13
CA ARG A 364 3.77 -13.46 -0.66
C ARG A 364 4.19 -12.68 0.59
N ILE A 365 3.91 -11.37 0.64
CA ILE A 365 4.25 -10.55 1.82
C ILE A 365 3.48 -11.01 3.06
N GLU A 366 2.25 -11.42 2.94
CA GLU A 366 1.45 -11.99 4.02
C GLU A 366 2.08 -13.23 4.66
N LYS A 367 2.91 -13.96 3.90
CA LYS A 367 3.61 -15.18 4.36
C LYS A 367 5.04 -14.93 4.89
N PHE A 368 5.51 -13.69 4.89
CA PHE A 368 6.89 -13.32 5.30
C PHE A 368 7.18 -13.44 6.80
#